data_bfb6d0947010e1ffdb081e41f99a2a14
#
_entry.id   bfb6d0947010e1ffdb081e41f99a2a14
#
_cell.length_a   1.000
_cell.length_b   1.000
_cell.length_c   1.000
_cell.angle_alpha   90.00
_cell.angle_beta   90.00
_cell.angle_gamma   90.00
#
_symmetry.space_group_name_H-M   'P 1'
#
loop_
_entity.id
_entity.type
_entity.pdbx_description
1 polymer ?
#
loop_
_entity_poly.entity_id
_entity_poly.type
_entity_poly.pdbx_seq_one_letter_code
_entity_poly.pdbx_strand_id
1 'polypeptide(L)'
;MAVLGLINLDRLPIAWNDEIQNLDPALVWHHTQKFCSPLWPNPGAETHFLSYPPLIEAWHCLWLNFGKSPWIVRFPFLVFHLTTALILYRFIHRIFHNTHATPMALLLIALFLFDKSTGEIARSLRVETPILLLFAALITTWHRAQTQYSAVAIGTIGLILGTLGIAHLYTWPLIAMALLLAWLGINQSDNQTALKRLLLLLGFALPFGLFWILVQPNWTDLKVQLFMQADDHSSQSLLQNISDFFVGRFIPYSIEQPYTPFLLVAYFIIAIALFIRQWKIRSSFTHFLLASWIPCLFLSVSIPMMMLLTPQHRYYPIQHFWGLLVIADYLKSIDFTTVKVPTWVNSQKSIITTKILGILFVTSLLLPYSIRHSAAWLQREQRDPHTAIEFLNKNLNHLPAGEILGEPIANYWLAQSPHPKHWRYGFEFYPQHFAFNHEIPRYFLTRISPNQLTFLTPVDQLRIPVKSIWENLPLEKLGHTYNGLYLYQINSEKAWKQLTSPEMLRVTSGH
;
A
#
# COMPACT_ATOMS: atom_id res chain seq x y z
N MET A 1 13.92 14.03 -0.34
CA MET A 1 12.90 13.00 -0.09
C MET A 1 13.09 12.29 1.25
N ALA A 2 14.23 11.62 1.49
CA ALA A 2 14.44 10.90 2.76
C ALA A 2 14.25 11.81 3.98
N VAL A 3 14.85 13.00 4.00
CA VAL A 3 14.71 13.97 5.10
C VAL A 3 13.26 14.41 5.28
N LEU A 4 12.56 14.80 4.22
CA LEU A 4 11.14 15.15 4.28
C LEU A 4 10.27 13.97 4.71
N GLY A 5 10.63 12.75 4.30
CA GLY A 5 9.98 11.52 4.74
C GLY A 5 10.12 11.31 6.25
N LEU A 6 11.30 11.53 6.81
CA LEU A 6 11.58 11.32 8.23
C LEU A 6 10.93 12.37 9.14
N ILE A 7 10.91 13.65 8.74
CA ILE A 7 10.51 14.78 9.61
C ILE A 7 9.06 14.64 10.12
N ASN A 8 8.14 14.09 9.31
CA ASN A 8 6.73 13.99 9.67
C ASN A 8 6.21 12.54 9.61
N LEU A 9 7.08 11.56 9.85
CA LEU A 9 6.74 10.15 9.64
C LEU A 9 5.60 9.67 10.56
N ASP A 10 5.54 10.20 11.76
CA ASP A 10 4.50 9.93 12.77
C ASP A 10 3.23 10.79 12.61
N ARG A 11 3.29 11.85 11.81
CA ARG A 11 2.26 12.90 11.70
C ARG A 11 1.56 12.95 10.34
N LEU A 12 2.13 12.32 9.33
CA LEU A 12 1.57 12.27 7.98
C LEU A 12 1.81 10.90 7.33
N PRO A 13 0.75 10.15 7.03
CA PRO A 13 -0.64 10.37 7.45
C PRO A 13 -0.78 10.27 8.98
N ILE A 14 -1.87 10.73 9.56
CA ILE A 14 -2.22 10.35 10.93
C ILE A 14 -2.56 8.86 10.97
N ALA A 15 -2.61 8.25 12.15
CA ALA A 15 -3.02 6.85 12.28
C ALA A 15 -4.39 6.62 11.64
N TRP A 16 -4.55 5.56 10.87
CA TRP A 16 -5.77 5.24 10.12
C TRP A 16 -6.07 3.73 10.15
N ASN A 17 -7.30 3.38 9.80
CA ASN A 17 -7.85 2.04 10.02
C ASN A 17 -7.02 0.91 9.38
N ASP A 18 -6.67 1.02 8.10
CA ASP A 18 -5.90 -0.04 7.42
C ASP A 18 -4.52 -0.27 8.05
N GLU A 19 -3.90 0.79 8.58
CA GLU A 19 -2.63 0.68 9.28
C GLU A 19 -2.78 -0.14 10.57
N ILE A 20 -3.85 0.12 11.32
CA ILE A 20 -4.12 -0.60 12.55
C ILE A 20 -4.54 -2.04 12.29
N GLN A 21 -5.33 -2.29 11.24
CA GLN A 21 -5.67 -3.65 10.80
C GLN A 21 -4.43 -4.50 10.51
N ASN A 22 -3.43 -3.91 9.83
CA ASN A 22 -2.18 -4.59 9.54
C ASN A 22 -1.27 -4.74 10.78
N LEU A 23 -1.39 -3.83 11.74
CA LEU A 23 -0.58 -3.85 12.97
C LEU A 23 -1.13 -4.81 14.04
N ASP A 24 -2.45 -4.95 14.13
CA ASP A 24 -3.11 -5.70 15.18
C ASP A 24 -2.68 -7.18 15.29
N PRO A 25 -2.63 -7.97 14.21
CA PRO A 25 -2.15 -9.35 14.29
C PRO A 25 -0.72 -9.44 14.85
N ALA A 26 0.12 -8.48 14.48
CA ALA A 26 1.50 -8.43 14.97
C ALA A 26 1.59 -8.03 16.44
N LEU A 27 0.76 -7.09 16.89
CA LEU A 27 0.67 -6.70 18.30
C LEU A 27 0.19 -7.86 19.16
N VAL A 28 -0.87 -8.54 18.73
CA VAL A 28 -1.39 -9.72 19.46
C VAL A 28 -0.35 -10.81 19.49
N TRP A 29 0.30 -11.10 18.36
CA TRP A 29 1.38 -12.10 18.32
C TRP A 29 2.55 -11.75 19.23
N HIS A 30 2.99 -10.50 19.21
CA HIS A 30 4.07 -10.02 20.06
C HIS A 30 3.75 -10.18 21.55
N HIS A 31 2.49 -9.95 21.97
CA HIS A 31 2.10 -10.01 23.37
C HIS A 31 1.69 -11.40 23.84
N THR A 32 1.06 -12.19 23.00
CA THR A 32 0.39 -13.45 23.40
C THR A 32 1.02 -14.69 22.81
N GLN A 33 1.94 -14.54 21.86
CA GLN A 33 2.52 -15.60 21.03
C GLN A 33 1.46 -16.35 20.18
N LYS A 34 0.27 -15.77 20.03
CA LYS A 34 -0.81 -16.30 19.19
C LYS A 34 -0.97 -15.43 17.95
N PHE A 35 -0.98 -16.04 16.78
CA PHE A 35 -1.20 -15.35 15.52
C PHE A 35 -2.71 -15.24 15.24
N CYS A 36 -3.34 -14.21 15.80
CA CYS A 36 -4.75 -13.91 15.65
C CYS A 36 -4.98 -12.39 15.66
N SER A 37 -6.16 -11.97 15.27
CA SER A 37 -6.55 -10.56 15.22
C SER A 37 -8.00 -10.37 15.67
N PRO A 38 -8.23 -9.90 16.89
CA PRO A 38 -9.57 -9.57 17.36
C PRO A 38 -10.22 -8.40 16.62
N LEU A 39 -9.44 -7.57 15.92
CA LEU A 39 -9.95 -6.42 15.19
C LEU A 39 -10.49 -6.78 13.78
N TRP A 40 -10.05 -7.90 13.23
CA TRP A 40 -10.51 -8.30 11.91
C TRP A 40 -11.95 -8.82 11.96
N PRO A 41 -12.82 -8.31 11.07
CA PRO A 41 -14.23 -8.69 11.07
C PRO A 41 -14.50 -10.11 10.58
N ASN A 42 -13.47 -10.81 10.08
CA ASN A 42 -13.63 -12.14 9.51
C ASN A 42 -13.79 -13.18 10.61
N PRO A 43 -14.81 -14.06 10.54
CA PRO A 43 -15.03 -15.12 11.51
C PRO A 43 -13.79 -16.00 11.68
N GLY A 44 -13.44 -16.28 12.94
CA GLY A 44 -12.29 -17.09 13.30
C GLY A 44 -10.98 -16.31 13.37
N ALA A 45 -10.93 -15.05 12.91
CA ALA A 45 -9.72 -14.24 12.97
C ALA A 45 -9.25 -13.96 14.41
N GLU A 46 -10.17 -13.94 15.36
CA GLU A 46 -9.90 -13.82 16.81
C GLU A 46 -9.17 -15.03 17.38
N THR A 47 -9.20 -16.18 16.70
CA THR A 47 -8.48 -17.40 17.09
C THR A 47 -7.30 -17.69 16.16
N HIS A 48 -7.49 -17.53 14.86
CA HIS A 48 -6.48 -17.77 13.82
C HIS A 48 -6.61 -16.71 12.72
N PHE A 49 -5.66 -15.82 12.64
CA PHE A 49 -5.63 -14.81 11.56
C PHE A 49 -5.06 -15.41 10.28
N LEU A 50 -5.92 -15.61 9.28
CA LEU A 50 -5.57 -16.23 8.00
C LEU A 50 -5.99 -15.37 6.80
N SER A 51 -6.57 -14.20 7.06
CA SER A 51 -7.01 -13.26 6.03
C SER A 51 -5.87 -12.77 5.14
N TYR A 52 -4.69 -12.64 5.72
CA TYR A 52 -3.45 -12.37 5.00
C TYR A 52 -2.37 -13.39 5.34
N PRO A 53 -1.48 -13.72 4.39
CA PRO A 53 -0.30 -14.52 4.68
C PRO A 53 0.63 -13.78 5.65
N PRO A 54 1.35 -14.49 6.54
CA PRO A 54 1.93 -13.94 7.77
C PRO A 54 3.26 -13.17 7.59
N LEU A 55 3.77 -13.00 6.39
CA LEU A 55 5.12 -12.43 6.19
C LEU A 55 5.24 -11.01 6.77
N ILE A 56 4.26 -10.18 6.48
CA ILE A 56 4.29 -8.76 6.87
C ILE A 56 4.04 -8.62 8.37
N GLU A 57 3.11 -9.38 8.90
CA GLU A 57 2.79 -9.42 10.33
C GLU A 57 3.96 -9.99 11.15
N ALA A 58 4.66 -11.01 10.65
CA ALA A 58 5.88 -11.52 11.25
C ALA A 58 6.98 -10.45 11.31
N TRP A 59 7.13 -9.70 10.22
CA TRP A 59 8.05 -8.56 10.17
C TRP A 59 7.68 -7.49 11.20
N HIS A 60 6.39 -7.09 11.27
CA HIS A 60 5.91 -6.14 12.27
C HIS A 60 6.17 -6.64 13.69
N CYS A 61 5.84 -7.90 13.97
CA CYS A 61 6.06 -8.52 15.29
C CYS A 61 7.53 -8.42 15.71
N LEU A 62 8.47 -8.73 14.83
CA LEU A 62 9.91 -8.57 15.10
C LEU A 62 10.28 -7.10 15.35
N TRP A 63 9.72 -6.18 14.54
CA TRP A 63 10.04 -4.76 14.62
C TRP A 63 9.49 -4.08 15.87
N LEU A 64 8.37 -4.57 16.43
CA LEU A 64 7.79 -4.07 17.69
C LEU A 64 8.71 -4.18 18.89
N ASN A 65 9.78 -5.01 18.84
CA ASN A 65 10.82 -5.04 19.86
C ASN A 65 11.60 -3.72 19.98
N PHE A 66 11.63 -2.90 18.93
CA PHE A 66 12.32 -1.59 18.94
C PHE A 66 11.43 -0.46 19.43
N GLY A 67 10.12 -0.67 19.53
CA GLY A 67 9.14 0.27 20.04
C GLY A 67 7.80 0.21 19.32
N LYS A 68 6.81 0.87 19.90
CA LYS A 68 5.40 0.82 19.49
C LYS A 68 4.85 2.19 19.06
N SER A 69 5.70 3.22 18.95
CA SER A 69 5.27 4.53 18.46
C SER A 69 5.05 4.49 16.94
N PRO A 70 4.12 5.32 16.39
CA PRO A 70 3.90 5.39 14.95
C PRO A 70 5.17 5.62 14.15
N TRP A 71 6.10 6.44 14.66
CA TRP A 71 7.37 6.69 13.99
C TRP A 71 8.21 5.41 13.84
N ILE A 72 8.36 4.65 14.93
CA ILE A 72 9.17 3.42 14.93
C ILE A 72 8.58 2.39 13.99
N VAL A 73 7.27 2.14 14.08
CA VAL A 73 6.62 1.09 13.27
C VAL A 73 6.59 1.43 11.78
N ARG A 74 6.56 2.72 11.43
CA ARG A 74 6.55 3.20 10.02
C ARG A 74 7.95 3.29 9.39
N PHE A 75 8.99 3.45 10.19
CA PHE A 75 10.35 3.68 9.70
C PHE A 75 10.84 2.62 8.70
N PRO A 76 10.65 1.31 8.91
CA PRO A 76 11.08 0.29 7.94
C PRO A 76 10.43 0.44 6.57
N PHE A 77 9.17 0.87 6.52
CA PHE A 77 8.45 1.04 5.25
C PHE A 77 9.04 2.17 4.43
N LEU A 78 9.42 3.26 5.08
CA LEU A 78 10.17 4.31 4.41
C LEU A 78 11.52 3.80 3.87
N VAL A 79 12.25 3.01 4.65
CA VAL A 79 13.51 2.40 4.21
C VAL A 79 13.28 1.45 3.03
N PHE A 80 12.25 0.61 3.06
CA PHE A 80 11.89 -0.27 1.95
C PHE A 80 11.57 0.53 0.68
N HIS A 81 10.81 1.60 0.81
CA HIS A 81 10.46 2.45 -0.33
C HIS A 81 11.70 3.11 -0.97
N LEU A 82 12.58 3.70 -0.15
CA LEU A 82 13.82 4.31 -0.64
C LEU A 82 14.77 3.27 -1.25
N THR A 83 14.84 2.07 -0.67
CA THR A 83 15.63 0.96 -1.23
C THR A 83 15.06 0.50 -2.56
N THR A 84 13.73 0.39 -2.67
CA THR A 84 13.04 0.10 -3.93
C THR A 84 13.39 1.12 -5.00
N ALA A 85 13.32 2.41 -4.67
CA ALA A 85 13.67 3.49 -5.59
C ALA A 85 15.14 3.41 -6.05
N LEU A 86 16.05 3.11 -5.14
CA LEU A 86 17.49 2.96 -5.46
C LEU A 86 17.74 1.75 -6.39
N ILE A 87 17.10 0.62 -6.12
CA ILE A 87 17.21 -0.58 -6.96
C ILE A 87 16.61 -0.30 -8.34
N LEU A 88 15.44 0.30 -8.39
CA LEU A 88 14.76 0.67 -9.63
C LEU A 88 15.61 1.66 -10.46
N TYR A 89 16.20 2.68 -9.81
CA TYR A 89 17.15 3.59 -10.46
C TYR A 89 18.30 2.84 -11.11
N ARG A 90 18.96 1.96 -10.35
CA ARG A 90 20.12 1.20 -10.85
C ARG A 90 19.72 0.28 -12.01
N PHE A 91 18.55 -0.33 -11.93
CA PHE A 91 18.04 -1.19 -12.98
C PHE A 91 17.76 -0.38 -14.26
N ILE A 92 16.98 0.71 -14.15
CA ILE A 92 16.65 1.56 -15.30
C ILE A 92 17.91 2.16 -15.92
N HIS A 93 18.84 2.66 -15.10
CA HIS A 93 20.12 3.18 -15.59
C HIS A 93 20.91 2.14 -16.39
N ARG A 94 20.89 0.87 -15.95
CA ARG A 94 21.59 -0.21 -16.66
C ARG A 94 20.97 -0.55 -18.01
N ILE A 95 19.65 -0.55 -18.11
CA ILE A 95 18.99 -0.95 -19.36
C ILE A 95 19.13 0.08 -20.49
N PHE A 96 19.36 1.34 -20.16
CA PHE A 96 19.47 2.40 -21.17
C PHE A 96 20.82 2.46 -21.89
N HIS A 97 21.92 2.07 -21.27
CA HIS A 97 23.29 2.03 -21.86
C HIS A 97 23.72 3.23 -22.72
N ASN A 98 23.10 4.39 -22.60
CA ASN A 98 23.36 5.56 -23.43
C ASN A 98 23.54 6.84 -22.60
N THR A 99 23.89 7.95 -23.26
CA THR A 99 24.08 9.28 -22.63
C THR A 99 22.84 9.83 -21.94
N HIS A 100 21.66 9.32 -22.30
CA HIS A 100 20.37 9.72 -21.70
C HIS A 100 19.94 8.84 -20.53
N ALA A 101 20.73 7.82 -20.18
CA ALA A 101 20.38 6.86 -19.11
C ALA A 101 20.14 7.54 -17.75
N THR A 102 21.02 8.44 -17.34
CA THR A 102 20.91 9.14 -16.05
C THR A 102 19.68 10.05 -15.96
N PRO A 103 19.45 11.01 -16.88
CA PRO A 103 18.27 11.88 -16.78
C PRO A 103 16.95 11.10 -16.89
N MET A 104 16.89 10.06 -17.73
CA MET A 104 15.70 9.24 -17.87
C MET A 104 15.42 8.43 -16.60
N ALA A 105 16.44 7.80 -16.03
CA ALA A 105 16.31 7.10 -14.76
C ALA A 105 15.87 8.03 -13.63
N LEU A 106 16.47 9.22 -13.53
CA LEU A 106 16.08 10.21 -12.53
C LEU A 106 14.64 10.68 -12.70
N LEU A 107 14.17 10.89 -13.93
CA LEU A 107 12.78 11.25 -14.19
C LEU A 107 11.80 10.17 -13.74
N LEU A 108 12.05 8.90 -14.12
CA LEU A 108 11.17 7.78 -13.74
C LEU A 108 11.18 7.54 -12.22
N ILE A 109 12.33 7.72 -11.57
CA ILE A 109 12.41 7.63 -10.11
C ILE A 109 11.74 8.81 -9.42
N ALA A 110 11.82 10.02 -9.99
CA ALA A 110 11.07 11.15 -9.48
C ALA A 110 9.55 10.90 -9.55
N LEU A 111 9.05 10.36 -10.66
CA LEU A 111 7.66 9.93 -10.78
C LEU A 111 7.28 8.92 -9.70
N PHE A 112 8.13 7.94 -9.40
CA PHE A 112 7.90 6.96 -8.35
C PHE A 112 7.90 7.58 -6.94
N LEU A 113 8.89 8.41 -6.63
CA LEU A 113 9.08 8.95 -5.28
C LEU A 113 8.11 10.07 -4.91
N PHE A 114 7.64 10.85 -5.90
CA PHE A 114 6.76 12.00 -5.69
C PHE A 114 5.30 11.70 -5.99
N ASP A 115 4.97 10.49 -6.47
CA ASP A 115 3.60 10.05 -6.54
C ASP A 115 2.97 9.99 -5.14
N LYS A 116 1.75 10.53 -5.02
CA LYS A 116 1.03 10.60 -3.73
C LYS A 116 0.82 9.22 -3.13
N SER A 117 0.34 8.29 -3.95
CA SER A 117 -0.04 6.95 -3.47
C SER A 117 1.18 6.17 -3.02
N THR A 118 2.29 6.22 -3.77
CA THR A 118 3.55 5.58 -3.37
C THR A 118 4.15 6.22 -2.13
N GLY A 119 4.05 7.55 -2.00
CA GLY A 119 4.50 8.29 -0.82
C GLY A 119 3.65 8.00 0.42
N GLU A 120 2.35 7.79 0.30
CA GLU A 120 1.46 7.43 1.41
C GLU A 120 1.72 6.02 1.93
N ILE A 121 1.84 5.02 1.03
CA ILE A 121 2.15 3.65 1.47
C ILE A 121 3.54 3.53 2.10
N ALA A 122 4.49 4.36 1.68
CA ALA A 122 5.84 4.40 2.26
C ALA A 122 5.86 4.92 3.70
N ARG A 123 4.81 5.59 4.14
CA ARG A 123 4.70 6.27 5.43
C ARG A 123 3.62 5.66 6.33
N SER A 124 3.12 4.52 5.95
CA SER A 124 2.11 3.76 6.68
C SER A 124 2.48 2.28 6.66
N LEU A 125 1.85 1.49 7.56
CA LEU A 125 2.07 0.05 7.61
C LEU A 125 1.29 -0.66 6.49
N ARG A 126 1.69 -0.40 5.26
CA ARG A 126 1.02 -0.95 4.09
C ARG A 126 1.83 -2.09 3.48
N VAL A 127 1.15 -3.20 3.23
CA VAL A 127 1.74 -4.41 2.66
C VAL A 127 2.36 -4.19 1.28
N GLU A 128 1.90 -3.18 0.55
CA GLU A 128 2.40 -2.85 -0.78
C GLU A 128 3.88 -2.45 -0.76
N THR A 129 4.34 -1.75 0.28
CA THR A 129 5.74 -1.27 0.34
C THR A 129 6.78 -2.39 0.34
N PRO A 130 6.73 -3.42 1.20
CA PRO A 130 7.64 -4.55 1.11
C PRO A 130 7.45 -5.38 -0.17
N ILE A 131 6.24 -5.43 -0.73
CA ILE A 131 5.99 -6.09 -2.02
C ILE A 131 6.73 -5.37 -3.15
N LEU A 132 6.73 -4.04 -3.18
CA LEU A 132 7.50 -3.26 -4.16
C LEU A 132 9.01 -3.53 -4.04
N LEU A 133 9.53 -3.71 -2.83
CA LEU A 133 10.92 -4.12 -2.61
C LEU A 133 11.21 -5.51 -3.18
N LEU A 134 10.31 -6.47 -2.98
CA LEU A 134 10.43 -7.81 -3.55
C LEU A 134 10.35 -7.77 -5.08
N PHE A 135 9.51 -6.92 -5.69
CA PHE A 135 9.49 -6.71 -7.13
C PHE A 135 10.80 -6.12 -7.65
N ALA A 136 11.38 -5.15 -6.94
CA ALA A 136 12.67 -4.58 -7.29
C ALA A 136 13.79 -5.64 -7.20
N ALA A 137 13.75 -6.52 -6.21
CA ALA A 137 14.66 -7.68 -6.14
C ALA A 137 14.41 -8.67 -7.28
N LEU A 138 13.14 -8.93 -7.63
CA LEU A 138 12.78 -9.83 -8.74
C LEU A 138 13.34 -9.34 -10.07
N ILE A 139 13.12 -8.07 -10.45
CA ILE A 139 13.59 -7.54 -11.73
C ILE A 139 15.11 -7.56 -11.86
N THR A 140 15.83 -7.29 -10.79
CA THR A 140 17.31 -7.31 -10.81
C THR A 140 17.85 -8.73 -10.88
N THR A 141 17.24 -9.66 -10.16
CA THR A 141 17.62 -11.09 -10.20
C THR A 141 17.26 -11.69 -11.54
N TRP A 142 16.09 -11.32 -12.11
CA TRP A 142 15.67 -11.72 -13.44
C TRP A 142 16.67 -11.29 -14.51
N HIS A 143 17.06 -10.02 -14.49
CA HIS A 143 18.07 -9.51 -15.43
C HIS A 143 19.41 -10.26 -15.30
N ARG A 144 19.85 -10.57 -14.08
CA ARG A 144 21.04 -11.40 -13.86
C ARG A 144 20.87 -12.82 -14.42
N ALA A 145 19.71 -13.43 -14.21
CA ALA A 145 19.43 -14.75 -14.72
C ALA A 145 19.48 -14.80 -16.25
N GLN A 146 18.97 -13.77 -16.93
CA GLN A 146 19.03 -13.65 -18.39
C GLN A 146 20.44 -13.41 -18.94
N THR A 147 21.29 -12.69 -18.20
CA THR A 147 22.64 -12.34 -18.68
C THR A 147 23.70 -13.37 -18.31
N GLN A 148 23.56 -14.02 -17.16
CA GLN A 148 24.57 -14.92 -16.61
C GLN A 148 24.15 -16.40 -16.62
N TYR A 149 22.88 -16.71 -16.93
CA TYR A 149 22.30 -18.06 -16.91
C TYR A 149 22.58 -18.86 -15.62
N SER A 150 22.75 -18.15 -14.50
CA SER A 150 23.15 -18.72 -13.22
C SER A 150 22.01 -19.52 -12.57
N ALA A 151 22.31 -20.76 -12.17
CA ALA A 151 21.38 -21.61 -11.42
C ALA A 151 20.98 -20.97 -10.06
N VAL A 152 21.92 -20.26 -9.40
CA VAL A 152 21.64 -19.52 -8.16
C VAL A 152 20.64 -18.40 -8.41
N ALA A 153 20.77 -17.63 -9.50
CA ALA A 153 19.82 -16.57 -9.83
C ALA A 153 18.42 -17.14 -10.09
N ILE A 154 18.31 -18.27 -10.76
CA ILE A 154 17.02 -18.95 -11.00
C ILE A 154 16.40 -19.44 -9.69
N GLY A 155 17.16 -20.06 -8.79
CA GLY A 155 16.67 -20.45 -7.46
C GLY A 155 16.25 -19.25 -6.63
N THR A 156 16.98 -18.13 -6.72
CA THR A 156 16.62 -16.85 -6.05
C THR A 156 15.33 -16.27 -6.60
N ILE A 157 15.07 -16.36 -7.91
CA ILE A 157 13.77 -15.98 -8.50
C ILE A 157 12.66 -16.81 -7.85
N GLY A 158 12.82 -18.14 -7.77
CA GLY A 158 11.86 -19.00 -7.07
C GLY A 158 11.60 -18.55 -5.64
N LEU A 159 12.66 -18.29 -4.87
CA LEU A 159 12.55 -17.83 -3.48
C LEU A 159 11.79 -16.50 -3.36
N ILE A 160 12.09 -15.51 -4.21
CA ILE A 160 11.38 -14.23 -4.22
C ILE A 160 9.89 -14.44 -4.56
N LEU A 161 9.59 -15.28 -5.57
CA LEU A 161 8.21 -15.57 -5.96
C LEU A 161 7.43 -16.30 -4.85
N GLY A 162 8.05 -17.26 -4.17
CA GLY A 162 7.45 -17.93 -3.02
C GLY A 162 7.20 -16.97 -1.86
N THR A 163 8.15 -16.06 -1.61
CA THR A 163 8.01 -15.00 -0.59
C THR A 163 6.89 -14.02 -0.95
N LEU A 164 6.76 -13.63 -2.22
CA LEU A 164 5.63 -12.82 -2.71
C LEU A 164 4.30 -13.54 -2.49
N GLY A 165 4.26 -14.86 -2.66
CA GLY A 165 3.05 -15.68 -2.46
C GLY A 165 2.54 -15.67 -1.02
N ILE A 166 3.44 -15.45 -0.05
CA ILE A 166 3.10 -15.29 1.37
C ILE A 166 3.12 -13.82 1.84
N ALA A 167 3.23 -12.87 0.92
CA ALA A 167 3.11 -11.46 1.24
C ALA A 167 1.67 -10.97 1.04
N HIS A 168 1.03 -11.29 -0.09
CA HIS A 168 -0.37 -10.94 -0.32
C HIS A 168 -0.96 -11.69 -1.53
N LEU A 169 -2.27 -11.96 -1.47
CA LEU A 169 -2.98 -12.76 -2.49
C LEU A 169 -2.99 -12.11 -3.89
N TYR A 170 -3.05 -10.80 -3.98
CA TYR A 170 -3.07 -10.11 -5.29
C TYR A 170 -1.76 -10.25 -6.09
N THR A 171 -0.69 -10.75 -5.47
CA THR A 171 0.56 -11.05 -6.19
C THR A 171 0.50 -12.36 -6.98
N TRP A 172 -0.47 -13.23 -6.72
CA TRP A 172 -0.54 -14.57 -7.30
C TRP A 172 -0.61 -14.61 -8.83
N PRO A 173 -1.40 -13.74 -9.52
CA PRO A 173 -1.39 -13.72 -10.98
C PRO A 173 -0.02 -13.36 -11.56
N LEU A 174 0.71 -12.43 -10.93
CA LEU A 174 2.07 -12.09 -11.32
C LEU A 174 3.01 -13.27 -11.07
N ILE A 175 2.89 -13.96 -9.95
CA ILE A 175 3.71 -15.13 -9.60
C ILE A 175 3.52 -16.22 -10.64
N ALA A 176 2.29 -16.55 -11.01
CA ALA A 176 1.99 -17.54 -12.02
C ALA A 176 2.64 -17.19 -13.37
N MET A 177 2.52 -15.93 -13.81
CA MET A 177 3.15 -15.46 -15.04
C MET A 177 4.68 -15.48 -14.93
N ALA A 178 5.25 -15.03 -13.82
CA ALA A 178 6.70 -15.01 -13.62
C ALA A 178 7.30 -16.43 -13.57
N LEU A 179 6.63 -17.39 -12.92
CA LEU A 179 7.03 -18.80 -12.92
C LEU A 179 7.00 -19.38 -14.34
N LEU A 180 5.93 -19.12 -15.09
CA LEU A 180 5.83 -19.55 -16.50
C LEU A 180 6.99 -18.98 -17.33
N LEU A 181 7.23 -17.69 -17.25
CA LEU A 181 8.31 -17.03 -17.99
C LEU A 181 9.69 -17.54 -17.58
N ALA A 182 9.94 -17.73 -16.27
CA ALA A 182 11.20 -18.30 -15.77
C ALA A 182 11.40 -19.73 -16.30
N TRP A 183 10.35 -20.56 -16.26
CA TRP A 183 10.38 -21.93 -16.76
C TRP A 183 10.68 -22.00 -18.27
N LEU A 184 10.01 -21.14 -19.06
CA LEU A 184 10.24 -21.04 -20.51
C LEU A 184 11.63 -20.50 -20.84
N GLY A 185 12.17 -19.62 -19.99
CA GLY A 185 13.50 -19.02 -20.18
C GLY A 185 14.66 -19.97 -19.88
N ILE A 186 14.41 -21.09 -19.18
CA ILE A 186 15.44 -22.10 -18.94
C ILE A 186 15.67 -22.89 -20.21
N ASN A 187 16.82 -22.68 -20.86
CA ASN A 187 17.19 -23.30 -22.12
C ASN A 187 17.25 -24.83 -22.01
N GLN A 188 16.54 -25.52 -22.87
CA GLN A 188 16.49 -27.00 -22.88
C GLN A 188 17.80 -27.66 -23.29
N SER A 189 18.67 -26.95 -24.01
CA SER A 189 19.98 -27.48 -24.43
C SER A 189 21.09 -27.33 -23.37
N ASP A 190 20.79 -26.72 -22.24
CA ASP A 190 21.74 -26.54 -21.12
C ASP A 190 21.81 -27.82 -20.26
N ASN A 191 23.01 -28.32 -20.01
CA ASN A 191 23.24 -29.50 -19.15
C ASN A 191 22.73 -29.31 -17.72
N GLN A 192 22.45 -28.05 -17.30
CA GLN A 192 21.91 -27.73 -15.99
C GLN A 192 20.39 -27.48 -15.99
N THR A 193 19.69 -27.75 -17.09
CA THR A 193 18.25 -27.46 -17.23
C THR A 193 17.42 -28.08 -16.10
N ALA A 194 17.64 -29.35 -15.79
CA ALA A 194 16.94 -30.05 -14.72
C ALA A 194 17.21 -29.42 -13.35
N LEU A 195 18.49 -29.13 -13.07
CA LEU A 195 18.89 -28.46 -11.82
C LEU A 195 18.26 -27.08 -11.70
N LYS A 196 18.27 -26.26 -12.73
CA LYS A 196 17.67 -24.90 -12.72
C LYS A 196 16.16 -24.95 -12.48
N ARG A 197 15.45 -25.87 -13.13
CA ARG A 197 14.02 -26.09 -12.90
C ARG A 197 13.74 -26.54 -11.48
N LEU A 198 14.52 -27.48 -10.97
CA LEU A 198 14.42 -27.95 -9.60
C LEU A 198 14.64 -26.80 -8.61
N LEU A 199 15.70 -26.00 -8.78
CA LEU A 199 15.97 -24.85 -7.91
C LEU A 199 14.89 -23.77 -7.98
N LEU A 200 14.30 -23.52 -9.15
CA LEU A 200 13.16 -22.61 -9.28
C LEU A 200 11.97 -23.09 -8.44
N LEU A 201 11.62 -24.37 -8.58
CA LEU A 201 10.48 -24.96 -7.87
C LEU A 201 10.75 -25.09 -6.36
N LEU A 202 11.93 -25.52 -5.95
CA LEU A 202 12.31 -25.61 -4.54
C LEU A 202 12.35 -24.21 -3.90
N GLY A 203 12.93 -23.24 -4.59
CA GLY A 203 12.94 -21.85 -4.12
C GLY A 203 11.53 -21.32 -3.91
N PHE A 204 10.61 -21.57 -4.83
CA PHE A 204 9.20 -21.20 -4.70
C PHE A 204 8.50 -21.99 -3.59
N ALA A 205 8.67 -23.30 -3.57
CA ALA A 205 7.98 -24.17 -2.63
C ALA A 205 8.42 -23.96 -1.17
N LEU A 206 9.66 -23.51 -0.93
CA LEU A 206 10.17 -23.36 0.43
C LEU A 206 9.33 -22.36 1.25
N PRO A 207 9.21 -21.06 0.91
CA PRO A 207 8.39 -20.15 1.71
C PRO A 207 6.88 -20.41 1.52
N PHE A 208 6.43 -20.66 0.29
CA PHE A 208 5.02 -20.86 -0.01
C PHE A 208 4.48 -22.18 0.56
N GLY A 209 5.23 -23.27 0.42
CA GLY A 209 4.86 -24.57 0.96
C GLY A 209 4.89 -24.62 2.49
N LEU A 210 5.88 -23.97 3.12
CA LEU A 210 5.91 -23.86 4.59
C LEU A 210 4.67 -23.13 5.12
N PHE A 211 4.24 -22.06 4.48
CA PHE A 211 3.00 -21.37 4.84
C PHE A 211 1.80 -22.31 4.77
N TRP A 212 1.64 -23.05 3.67
CA TRP A 212 0.51 -23.96 3.49
C TRP A 212 0.51 -25.11 4.49
N ILE A 213 1.68 -25.63 4.87
CA ILE A 213 1.81 -26.64 5.93
C ILE A 213 1.35 -26.07 7.27
N LEU A 214 1.74 -24.83 7.61
CA LEU A 214 1.36 -24.18 8.85
C LEU A 214 -0.15 -23.88 8.92
N VAL A 215 -0.78 -23.61 7.79
CA VAL A 215 -2.21 -23.26 7.69
C VAL A 215 -3.11 -24.50 7.59
N GLN A 216 -2.58 -25.64 7.14
CA GLN A 216 -3.37 -26.86 6.94
C GLN A 216 -4.30 -27.24 8.11
N PRO A 217 -3.90 -27.14 9.41
CA PRO A 217 -4.78 -27.46 10.52
C PRO A 217 -6.03 -26.56 10.61
N ASN A 218 -5.97 -25.38 10.01
CA ASN A 218 -7.00 -24.34 10.06
C ASN A 218 -7.63 -24.07 8.67
N TRP A 219 -7.68 -25.10 7.82
CA TRP A 219 -8.15 -24.96 6.44
C TRP A 219 -9.57 -24.42 6.32
N THR A 220 -10.44 -24.77 7.26
CA THR A 220 -11.82 -24.27 7.27
C THR A 220 -11.86 -22.77 7.54
N ASP A 221 -11.10 -22.29 8.54
CA ASP A 221 -11.03 -20.87 8.88
C ASP A 221 -10.42 -20.07 7.73
N LEU A 222 -9.37 -20.61 7.09
CA LEU A 222 -8.79 -19.99 5.90
C LEU A 222 -9.83 -19.79 4.79
N LYS A 223 -10.60 -20.84 4.47
CA LYS A 223 -11.63 -20.74 3.43
C LYS A 223 -12.66 -19.66 3.77
N VAL A 224 -13.18 -19.67 5.00
CA VAL A 224 -14.18 -18.68 5.44
C VAL A 224 -13.61 -17.27 5.33
N GLN A 225 -12.41 -17.02 5.84
CA GLN A 225 -11.80 -15.70 5.81
C GLN A 225 -11.49 -15.22 4.38
N LEU A 226 -11.02 -16.10 3.49
CA LEU A 226 -10.76 -15.74 2.08
C LEU A 226 -12.06 -15.49 1.30
N PHE A 227 -13.11 -16.30 1.51
CA PHE A 227 -14.38 -16.09 0.81
C PHE A 227 -15.08 -14.81 1.27
N MET A 228 -15.06 -14.48 2.56
CA MET A 228 -15.63 -13.22 3.04
C MET A 228 -14.89 -12.00 2.47
N GLN A 229 -13.57 -12.05 2.38
CA GLN A 229 -12.83 -10.98 1.69
C GLN A 229 -13.19 -10.88 0.21
N ALA A 230 -13.43 -12.01 -0.47
CA ALA A 230 -13.83 -12.01 -1.85
C ALA A 230 -15.26 -11.44 -2.02
N ASP A 231 -16.19 -11.77 -1.13
CA ASP A 231 -17.57 -11.27 -1.16
C ASP A 231 -17.65 -9.77 -0.89
N ASP A 232 -16.88 -9.24 0.07
CA ASP A 232 -16.80 -7.79 0.33
C ASP A 232 -16.28 -7.00 -0.89
N HIS A 233 -15.56 -7.67 -1.80
CA HIS A 233 -14.97 -7.06 -2.99
C HIS A 233 -15.68 -7.42 -4.30
N SER A 234 -16.53 -8.47 -4.33
CA SER A 234 -17.07 -9.04 -5.56
C SER A 234 -18.54 -8.69 -5.87
N SER A 235 -19.18 -7.85 -5.06
CA SER A 235 -20.63 -7.54 -5.18
C SER A 235 -21.03 -6.78 -6.46
N GLN A 236 -20.07 -6.42 -7.32
CA GLN A 236 -20.33 -5.63 -8.52
C GLN A 236 -20.01 -6.41 -9.80
N SER A 237 -20.79 -6.18 -10.86
CA SER A 237 -20.48 -6.75 -12.17
C SER A 237 -19.18 -6.18 -12.72
N LEU A 238 -18.47 -6.94 -13.57
CA LEU A 238 -17.25 -6.49 -14.25
C LEU A 238 -17.41 -5.11 -14.93
N LEU A 239 -18.56 -4.89 -15.59
CA LEU A 239 -18.87 -3.61 -16.24
C LEU A 239 -19.01 -2.48 -15.21
N GLN A 240 -19.61 -2.76 -14.05
CA GLN A 240 -19.72 -1.82 -12.95
C GLN A 240 -18.32 -1.49 -12.41
N ASN A 241 -17.48 -2.49 -12.17
CA ASN A 241 -16.09 -2.26 -11.71
C ASN A 241 -15.27 -1.43 -12.69
N ILE A 242 -15.42 -1.65 -14.00
CA ILE A 242 -14.78 -0.84 -15.04
C ILE A 242 -15.36 0.58 -15.04
N SER A 243 -16.69 0.72 -14.96
CA SER A 243 -17.35 2.03 -14.88
C SER A 243 -16.92 2.80 -13.64
N ASP A 244 -16.92 2.17 -12.48
CA ASP A 244 -16.53 2.77 -11.20
C ASP A 244 -15.03 3.11 -11.15
N PHE A 245 -14.20 2.32 -11.83
CA PHE A 245 -12.80 2.67 -12.02
C PHE A 245 -12.65 3.95 -12.83
N PHE A 246 -13.37 4.09 -13.94
CA PHE A 246 -13.25 5.29 -14.77
C PHE A 246 -14.04 6.49 -14.24
N VAL A 247 -15.25 6.31 -13.74
CA VAL A 247 -16.13 7.40 -13.34
C VAL A 247 -15.99 7.73 -11.86
N GLY A 248 -16.04 6.73 -10.99
CA GLY A 248 -16.06 6.93 -9.54
C GLY A 248 -14.71 7.31 -8.95
N ARG A 249 -13.61 7.01 -9.64
CA ARG A 249 -12.25 7.20 -9.11
C ARG A 249 -11.30 7.95 -10.02
N PHE A 250 -11.49 7.86 -11.33
CA PHE A 250 -10.71 8.65 -12.26
C PHE A 250 -10.88 10.15 -11.99
N ILE A 251 -12.11 10.60 -11.70
CA ILE A 251 -12.43 12.00 -11.45
C ILE A 251 -11.86 12.49 -10.10
N PRO A 252 -12.10 11.83 -8.95
CA PRO A 252 -11.49 12.23 -7.69
C PRO A 252 -9.96 12.20 -7.73
N TYR A 253 -9.36 11.19 -8.36
CA TYR A 253 -7.92 11.14 -8.57
C TYR A 253 -7.40 12.26 -9.46
N SER A 254 -8.13 12.64 -10.50
CA SER A 254 -7.72 13.72 -11.38
C SER A 254 -7.68 15.07 -10.68
N ILE A 255 -8.43 15.25 -9.59
CA ILE A 255 -8.38 16.47 -8.77
C ILE A 255 -7.14 16.47 -7.86
N GLU A 256 -6.86 15.34 -7.22
CA GLU A 256 -5.73 15.23 -6.27
C GLU A 256 -4.39 14.98 -6.93
N GLN A 257 -4.39 14.22 -8.01
CA GLN A 257 -3.23 13.87 -8.85
C GLN A 257 -3.66 13.73 -10.32
N PRO A 258 -3.79 14.82 -11.05
CA PRO A 258 -4.37 14.82 -12.40
C PRO A 258 -3.60 13.95 -13.39
N TYR A 259 -2.33 13.67 -13.16
CA TYR A 259 -1.51 12.84 -14.04
C TYR A 259 -1.68 11.32 -13.83
N THR A 260 -2.10 10.87 -12.64
CA THR A 260 -2.19 9.43 -12.30
C THR A 260 -3.07 8.64 -13.27
N PRO A 261 -4.31 9.07 -13.58
CA PRO A 261 -5.15 8.37 -14.54
C PRO A 261 -4.53 8.31 -15.94
N PHE A 262 -3.95 9.43 -16.39
CA PHE A 262 -3.30 9.49 -17.71
C PHE A 262 -2.08 8.57 -17.78
N LEU A 263 -1.29 8.49 -16.72
CA LEU A 263 -0.17 7.56 -16.64
C LEU A 263 -0.64 6.12 -16.71
N LEU A 264 -1.71 5.76 -15.99
CA LEU A 264 -2.22 4.40 -16.00
C LEU A 264 -2.70 4.00 -17.40
N VAL A 265 -3.46 4.85 -18.09
CA VAL A 265 -3.86 4.63 -19.49
C VAL A 265 -2.64 4.52 -20.40
N ALA A 266 -1.64 5.40 -20.23
CA ALA A 266 -0.41 5.35 -21.00
C ALA A 266 0.34 4.04 -20.79
N TYR A 267 0.40 3.51 -19.57
CA TYR A 267 1.04 2.21 -19.27
C TYR A 267 0.38 1.08 -20.05
N PHE A 268 -0.95 1.03 -20.09
CA PHE A 268 -1.68 0.01 -20.87
C PHE A 268 -1.44 0.14 -22.36
N ILE A 269 -1.54 1.35 -22.91
CA ILE A 269 -1.31 1.60 -24.34
C ILE A 269 0.11 1.20 -24.73
N ILE A 270 1.10 1.58 -23.93
CA ILE A 270 2.51 1.28 -24.21
C ILE A 270 2.78 -0.22 -24.06
N ALA A 271 2.22 -0.88 -23.04
CA ALA A 271 2.34 -2.33 -22.85
C ALA A 271 1.78 -3.09 -24.06
N ILE A 272 0.59 -2.71 -24.53
CA ILE A 272 -0.03 -3.31 -25.73
C ILE A 272 0.82 -3.03 -26.98
N ALA A 273 1.32 -1.83 -27.15
CA ALA A 273 2.18 -1.48 -28.28
C ALA A 273 3.48 -2.30 -28.31
N LEU A 274 4.13 -2.46 -27.14
CA LEU A 274 5.29 -3.34 -27.00
C LEU A 274 4.94 -4.79 -27.32
N PHE A 275 3.79 -5.28 -26.87
CA PHE A 275 3.30 -6.62 -27.15
C PHE A 275 3.11 -6.84 -28.64
N ILE A 276 2.40 -5.95 -29.33
CA ILE A 276 2.17 -6.01 -30.79
C ILE A 276 3.51 -5.97 -31.54
N ARG A 277 4.42 -5.09 -31.13
CA ARG A 277 5.75 -4.98 -31.74
C ARG A 277 6.54 -6.29 -31.62
N GLN A 278 6.63 -6.87 -30.44
CA GLN A 278 7.35 -8.13 -30.23
C GLN A 278 6.70 -9.31 -30.97
N TRP A 279 5.36 -9.34 -31.03
CA TRP A 279 4.62 -10.33 -31.80
C TRP A 279 4.99 -10.32 -33.29
N LYS A 280 5.12 -9.13 -33.88
CA LYS A 280 5.51 -8.99 -35.29
C LYS A 280 6.96 -9.39 -35.60
N ILE A 281 7.85 -9.30 -34.62
CA ILE A 281 9.29 -9.53 -34.83
C ILE A 281 9.67 -10.96 -34.54
N ARG A 282 8.95 -11.65 -33.64
CA ARG A 282 9.33 -12.98 -33.14
C ARG A 282 8.58 -14.09 -33.85
N SER A 283 9.36 -15.08 -34.31
CA SER A 283 8.83 -16.23 -35.04
C SER A 283 8.21 -17.30 -34.13
N SER A 284 8.54 -17.29 -32.83
CA SER A 284 8.07 -18.28 -31.87
C SER A 284 7.37 -17.62 -30.69
N PHE A 285 6.27 -18.23 -30.24
CA PHE A 285 5.48 -17.76 -29.10
C PHE A 285 6.33 -17.67 -27.82
N THR A 286 7.23 -18.64 -27.57
CA THR A 286 8.14 -18.63 -26.43
C THR A 286 9.08 -17.42 -26.46
N HIS A 287 9.74 -17.17 -27.60
CA HIS A 287 10.62 -16.01 -27.76
C HIS A 287 9.86 -14.69 -27.64
N PHE A 288 8.63 -14.64 -28.12
CA PHE A 288 7.75 -13.49 -27.95
C PHE A 288 7.46 -13.21 -26.47
N LEU A 289 7.03 -14.21 -25.69
CA LEU A 289 6.72 -14.05 -24.27
C LEU A 289 7.97 -13.61 -23.48
N LEU A 290 9.12 -14.23 -23.72
CA LEU A 290 10.37 -13.89 -23.05
C LEU A 290 10.86 -12.48 -23.38
N ALA A 291 10.68 -12.03 -24.63
CA ALA A 291 11.01 -10.66 -25.04
C ALA A 291 10.04 -9.62 -24.45
N SER A 292 8.81 -10.03 -24.14
CA SER A 292 7.74 -9.18 -23.60
C SER A 292 7.54 -9.36 -22.10
N TRP A 293 8.53 -9.84 -21.36
CA TRP A 293 8.37 -10.22 -19.95
C TRP A 293 7.87 -9.06 -19.05
N ILE A 294 8.34 -7.81 -19.25
CA ILE A 294 7.87 -6.65 -18.49
C ILE A 294 6.39 -6.36 -18.78
N PRO A 295 5.94 -6.19 -20.04
CA PRO A 295 4.53 -6.08 -20.35
C PRO A 295 3.67 -7.25 -19.83
N CYS A 296 4.17 -8.50 -19.91
CA CYS A 296 3.47 -9.66 -19.39
C CYS A 296 3.23 -9.55 -17.88
N LEU A 297 4.25 -9.20 -17.09
CA LEU A 297 4.13 -9.04 -15.65
C LEU A 297 3.23 -7.85 -15.27
N PHE A 298 3.35 -6.73 -15.99
CA PHE A 298 2.45 -5.59 -15.80
C PHE A 298 0.99 -5.98 -16.02
N LEU A 299 0.67 -6.62 -17.14
CA LEU A 299 -0.70 -7.00 -17.47
C LEU A 299 -1.23 -8.08 -16.53
N SER A 300 -0.39 -9.04 -16.11
CA SER A 300 -0.80 -10.11 -15.19
C SER A 300 -1.19 -9.63 -13.81
N VAL A 301 -0.67 -8.52 -13.35
CA VAL A 301 -1.05 -7.91 -12.06
C VAL A 301 -2.15 -6.85 -12.23
N SER A 302 -2.09 -6.05 -13.29
CA SER A 302 -2.99 -4.91 -13.46
C SER A 302 -4.39 -5.33 -13.89
N ILE A 303 -4.54 -6.32 -14.78
CA ILE A 303 -5.85 -6.79 -15.24
C ILE A 303 -6.66 -7.40 -14.09
N PRO A 304 -6.15 -8.38 -13.31
CA PRO A 304 -6.88 -8.91 -12.16
C PRO A 304 -7.23 -7.85 -11.11
N MET A 305 -6.32 -6.90 -10.85
CA MET A 305 -6.60 -5.80 -9.92
C MET A 305 -7.75 -4.90 -10.37
N MET A 306 -7.88 -4.69 -11.69
CA MET A 306 -9.00 -3.91 -12.25
C MET A 306 -10.31 -4.70 -12.28
N MET A 307 -10.24 -6.02 -12.47
CA MET A 307 -11.42 -6.88 -12.67
C MET A 307 -12.00 -7.44 -11.39
N LEU A 308 -11.15 -7.79 -10.42
CA LEU A 308 -11.55 -8.55 -9.23
C LEU A 308 -11.62 -7.69 -7.97
N LEU A 309 -10.92 -6.57 -7.93
CA LEU A 309 -10.91 -5.70 -6.76
C LEU A 309 -11.75 -4.46 -7.06
N THR A 310 -12.57 -4.07 -6.10
CA THR A 310 -13.09 -2.70 -6.12
C THR A 310 -11.89 -1.79 -6.32
N PRO A 311 -11.94 -0.90 -7.34
CA PRO A 311 -10.78 -0.09 -7.70
C PRO A 311 -10.38 0.80 -6.53
N GLN A 312 -9.49 0.30 -5.68
CA GLN A 312 -8.98 1.04 -4.54
C GLN A 312 -7.65 1.68 -4.93
N HIS A 313 -7.55 2.97 -4.70
CA HIS A 313 -6.34 3.78 -4.98
C HIS A 313 -5.07 3.20 -4.34
N ARG A 314 -5.22 2.46 -3.25
CA ARG A 314 -4.15 1.83 -2.50
C ARG A 314 -3.35 0.78 -3.30
N TYR A 315 -3.93 0.22 -4.37
CA TYR A 315 -3.22 -0.75 -5.24
C TYR A 315 -2.52 -0.09 -6.43
N TYR A 316 -2.78 1.18 -6.69
CA TYR A 316 -2.12 1.92 -7.76
C TYR A 316 -0.58 1.89 -7.68
N PRO A 317 0.07 1.98 -6.50
CA PRO A 317 1.53 1.91 -6.41
C PRO A 317 2.17 0.70 -7.08
N ILE A 318 1.48 -0.45 -7.06
CA ILE A 318 1.94 -1.68 -7.71
C ILE A 318 1.86 -1.54 -9.23
N GLN A 319 0.72 -1.05 -9.74
CA GLN A 319 0.55 -0.79 -11.16
C GLN A 319 1.54 0.29 -11.65
N HIS A 320 1.76 1.32 -10.84
CA HIS A 320 2.69 2.40 -11.11
C HIS A 320 4.14 1.89 -11.23
N PHE A 321 4.58 1.05 -10.30
CA PHE A 321 5.91 0.42 -10.35
C PHE A 321 6.16 -0.33 -11.66
N TRP A 322 5.26 -1.22 -12.04
CA TRP A 322 5.37 -1.99 -13.27
C TRP A 322 5.16 -1.11 -14.52
N GLY A 323 4.29 -0.11 -14.45
CA GLY A 323 4.06 0.86 -15.52
C GLY A 323 5.30 1.69 -15.84
N LEU A 324 6.06 2.11 -14.82
CA LEU A 324 7.34 2.80 -15.03
C LEU A 324 8.36 1.92 -15.75
N LEU A 325 8.37 0.61 -15.45
CA LEU A 325 9.21 -0.34 -16.16
C LEU A 325 8.76 -0.54 -17.62
N VAL A 326 7.45 -0.53 -17.89
CA VAL A 326 6.90 -0.56 -19.26
C VAL A 326 7.34 0.68 -20.05
N ILE A 327 7.28 1.87 -19.44
CA ILE A 327 7.82 3.09 -20.05
C ILE A 327 9.32 2.95 -20.32
N ALA A 328 10.08 2.48 -19.32
CA ALA A 328 11.53 2.30 -19.48
C ALA A 328 11.89 1.35 -20.63
N ASP A 329 11.18 0.23 -20.75
CA ASP A 329 11.38 -0.75 -21.83
C ASP A 329 11.00 -0.18 -23.20
N TYR A 330 9.92 0.59 -23.27
CA TYR A 330 9.52 1.31 -24.47
C TYR A 330 10.57 2.34 -24.91
N LEU A 331 11.01 3.20 -23.99
CA LEU A 331 12.00 4.24 -24.27
C LEU A 331 13.35 3.64 -24.68
N LYS A 332 13.77 2.53 -24.07
CA LYS A 332 14.93 1.75 -24.52
C LYS A 332 14.80 1.32 -25.99
N SER A 333 13.59 1.00 -26.42
CA SER A 333 13.31 0.52 -27.75
C SER A 333 13.32 1.61 -28.84
N ILE A 334 13.38 2.88 -28.45
CA ILE A 334 13.46 4.04 -29.33
C ILE A 334 14.93 4.35 -29.60
N ASP A 335 15.31 4.34 -30.87
CA ASP A 335 16.61 4.85 -31.26
C ASP A 335 16.54 6.39 -31.40
N PHE A 336 16.92 7.07 -30.31
CA PHE A 336 16.92 8.53 -30.28
C PHE A 336 17.88 9.17 -31.29
N THR A 337 18.85 8.42 -31.83
CA THR A 337 19.79 8.94 -32.84
C THR A 337 19.14 9.03 -34.22
N THR A 338 18.15 8.19 -34.49
CA THR A 338 17.42 8.15 -35.76
C THR A 338 16.16 9.01 -35.78
N VAL A 339 15.70 9.46 -34.60
CA VAL A 339 14.56 10.35 -34.51
C VAL A 339 14.93 11.69 -35.14
N LYS A 340 14.54 11.89 -36.39
CA LYS A 340 14.62 13.21 -37.03
C LYS A 340 13.73 14.15 -36.21
N VAL A 341 14.37 14.92 -35.32
CA VAL A 341 13.68 15.98 -34.60
C VAL A 341 13.17 16.96 -35.63
N PRO A 342 11.86 17.17 -35.74
CA PRO A 342 11.31 18.13 -36.73
C PRO A 342 12.00 19.49 -36.58
N THR A 343 12.31 20.16 -37.67
CA THR A 343 13.05 21.43 -37.66
C THR A 343 12.42 22.50 -36.77
N TRP A 344 11.10 22.44 -36.59
CA TRP A 344 10.37 23.35 -35.71
C TRP A 344 10.70 23.08 -34.20
N VAL A 345 11.11 21.88 -33.81
CA VAL A 345 11.52 21.54 -32.41
C VAL A 345 12.88 22.17 -32.10
N ASN A 346 13.75 22.34 -33.08
CA ASN A 346 15.06 22.98 -32.93
C ASN A 346 14.97 24.51 -32.94
N SER A 347 13.81 25.09 -33.13
CA SER A 347 13.64 26.53 -33.00
C SER A 347 13.82 26.93 -31.52
N GLN A 348 14.41 28.13 -31.33
CA GLN A 348 14.62 28.68 -29.99
C GLN A 348 13.31 28.74 -29.16
N LYS A 349 12.17 28.99 -29.82
CA LYS A 349 10.84 28.98 -29.23
C LYS A 349 10.45 27.58 -28.74
N SER A 350 10.71 26.55 -29.53
CA SER A 350 10.40 25.16 -29.14
C SER A 350 11.24 24.67 -27.94
N ILE A 351 12.54 25.03 -27.92
CA ILE A 351 13.41 24.71 -26.77
C ILE A 351 12.90 25.38 -25.50
N ILE A 352 12.50 26.65 -25.58
CA ILE A 352 11.92 27.38 -24.45
C ILE A 352 10.62 26.71 -24.00
N THR A 353 9.71 26.38 -24.94
CA THR A 353 8.45 25.71 -24.65
C THR A 353 8.68 24.36 -23.97
N THR A 354 9.60 23.54 -24.47
CA THR A 354 9.95 22.24 -23.86
C THR A 354 10.50 22.39 -22.43
N LYS A 355 11.35 23.40 -22.20
CA LYS A 355 11.85 23.71 -20.85
C LYS A 355 10.72 24.15 -19.91
N ILE A 356 9.80 25.01 -20.38
CA ILE A 356 8.65 25.46 -19.60
C ILE A 356 7.74 24.26 -19.28
N LEU A 357 7.41 23.42 -20.25
CA LEU A 357 6.62 22.20 -20.02
C LEU A 357 7.30 21.25 -19.04
N GLY A 358 8.61 21.08 -19.13
CA GLY A 358 9.40 20.30 -18.17
C GLY A 358 9.33 20.86 -16.75
N ILE A 359 9.47 22.18 -16.60
CA ILE A 359 9.35 22.86 -15.30
C ILE A 359 7.94 22.72 -14.76
N LEU A 360 6.91 22.94 -15.56
CA LEU A 360 5.51 22.78 -15.16
C LEU A 360 5.21 21.34 -14.73
N PHE A 361 5.73 20.36 -15.47
CA PHE A 361 5.59 18.96 -15.12
C PHE A 361 6.26 18.61 -13.78
N VAL A 362 7.53 19.02 -13.59
CA VAL A 362 8.26 18.80 -12.31
C VAL A 362 7.54 19.52 -11.18
N THR A 363 7.06 20.75 -11.40
CA THR A 363 6.31 21.50 -10.40
C THR A 363 5.00 20.79 -10.03
N SER A 364 4.27 20.26 -11.01
CA SER A 364 3.02 19.53 -10.78
C SER A 364 3.22 18.24 -9.95
N LEU A 365 4.39 17.61 -10.06
CA LEU A 365 4.77 16.46 -9.24
C LEU A 365 5.15 16.85 -7.81
N LEU A 366 5.98 17.90 -7.68
CA LEU A 366 6.57 18.28 -6.39
C LEU A 366 5.60 19.08 -5.53
N LEU A 367 4.75 19.90 -6.14
CA LEU A 367 3.92 20.86 -5.42
C LEU A 367 2.90 20.20 -4.48
N PRO A 368 2.10 19.20 -4.91
CA PRO A 368 1.14 18.54 -4.01
C PRO A 368 1.83 17.87 -2.83
N TYR A 369 2.96 17.21 -3.08
CA TYR A 369 3.75 16.59 -2.03
C TYR A 369 4.30 17.63 -1.04
N SER A 370 4.89 18.70 -1.54
CA SER A 370 5.47 19.77 -0.73
C SER A 370 4.39 20.50 0.10
N ILE A 371 3.23 20.78 -0.49
CA ILE A 371 2.11 21.39 0.22
C ILE A 371 1.65 20.53 1.39
N ARG A 372 1.46 19.22 1.19
CA ARG A 372 1.04 18.30 2.26
C ARG A 372 2.05 18.23 3.40
N HIS A 373 3.34 18.12 3.07
CA HIS A 373 4.40 18.10 4.08
C HIS A 373 4.50 19.42 4.83
N SER A 374 4.35 20.54 4.13
CA SER A 374 4.30 21.87 4.76
C SER A 374 3.09 22.02 5.68
N ALA A 375 1.91 21.58 5.25
CA ALA A 375 0.71 21.57 6.08
C ALA A 375 0.91 20.69 7.32
N ALA A 376 1.46 19.49 7.18
CA ALA A 376 1.75 18.61 8.30
C ALA A 376 2.77 19.24 9.28
N TRP A 377 3.75 19.97 8.76
CA TRP A 377 4.71 20.71 9.57
C TRP A 377 4.05 21.87 10.33
N LEU A 378 3.19 22.64 9.66
CA LEU A 378 2.45 23.73 10.26
C LEU A 378 1.48 23.26 11.35
N GLN A 379 0.85 22.10 11.11
CA GLN A 379 -0.07 21.43 12.05
C GLN A 379 0.61 20.41 12.96
N ARG A 380 1.95 20.46 13.11
CA ARG A 380 2.70 19.39 13.79
C ARG A 380 2.25 19.10 15.22
N GLU A 381 1.80 20.11 15.95
CA GLU A 381 1.27 19.95 17.30
C GLU A 381 -0.11 19.27 17.30
N GLN A 382 -0.96 19.62 16.33
CA GLN A 382 -2.30 19.04 16.17
C GLN A 382 -2.28 17.62 15.59
N ARG A 383 -1.19 17.24 14.94
CA ARG A 383 -0.97 15.90 14.36
C ARG A 383 -0.06 15.04 15.21
N ASP A 384 0.35 15.52 16.38
CA ASP A 384 1.24 14.77 17.26
C ASP A 384 0.49 13.62 17.93
N PRO A 385 0.85 12.36 17.63
CA PRO A 385 0.24 11.20 18.24
C PRO A 385 0.47 11.15 19.76
N HIS A 386 1.57 11.71 20.27
CA HIS A 386 1.82 11.77 21.71
C HIS A 386 0.76 12.60 22.43
N THR A 387 0.36 13.75 21.87
CA THR A 387 -0.68 14.60 22.47
C THR A 387 -2.01 13.84 22.57
N ALA A 388 -2.38 13.08 21.54
CA ALA A 388 -3.60 12.26 21.57
C ALA A 388 -3.48 11.08 22.56
N ILE A 389 -2.31 10.44 22.65
CA ILE A 389 -2.05 9.36 23.63
C ILE A 389 -2.08 9.90 25.05
N GLU A 390 -1.51 11.08 25.34
CA GLU A 390 -1.58 11.73 26.65
C GLU A 390 -3.01 12.10 27.03
N PHE A 391 -3.81 12.57 26.08
CA PHE A 391 -5.24 12.81 26.30
C PHE A 391 -5.98 11.54 26.70
N LEU A 392 -5.71 10.41 26.04
CA LEU A 392 -6.29 9.11 26.40
C LEU A 392 -5.79 8.64 27.78
N ASN A 393 -4.49 8.77 28.08
CA ASN A 393 -3.94 8.45 29.39
C ASN A 393 -4.61 9.24 30.51
N LYS A 394 -4.74 10.54 30.34
CA LYS A 394 -5.39 11.43 31.32
C LYS A 394 -6.80 11.00 31.64
N ASN A 395 -7.56 10.63 30.60
CA ASN A 395 -9.00 10.36 30.75
C ASN A 395 -9.31 8.89 31.08
N LEU A 396 -8.57 7.94 30.49
CA LEU A 396 -8.91 6.51 30.59
C LEU A 396 -8.24 5.79 31.77
N ASN A 397 -7.09 6.28 32.25
CA ASN A 397 -6.41 5.64 33.40
C ASN A 397 -7.24 5.63 34.69
N HIS A 398 -8.22 6.52 34.80
CA HIS A 398 -9.09 6.64 35.97
C HIS A 398 -10.46 5.97 35.77
N LEU A 399 -10.72 5.45 34.57
CA LEU A 399 -11.98 4.83 34.23
C LEU A 399 -11.89 3.32 34.24
N PRO A 400 -12.99 2.59 34.47
CA PRO A 400 -13.02 1.14 34.35
C PRO A 400 -12.56 0.69 32.96
N ALA A 401 -11.73 -0.33 32.91
CA ALA A 401 -11.29 -0.94 31.64
C ALA A 401 -12.47 -1.40 30.80
N GLY A 402 -12.31 -1.37 29.49
CA GLY A 402 -13.37 -1.73 28.55
C GLY A 402 -12.92 -1.67 27.10
N GLU A 403 -13.84 -1.68 26.19
CA GLU A 403 -13.58 -1.55 24.78
C GLU A 403 -13.71 -0.10 24.32
N ILE A 404 -12.76 0.37 23.52
CA ILE A 404 -12.78 1.69 22.88
C ILE A 404 -13.09 1.50 21.40
N LEU A 405 -14.21 2.07 20.98
CA LEU A 405 -14.59 2.14 19.58
C LEU A 405 -14.12 3.47 18.99
N GLY A 406 -13.66 3.49 17.73
CA GLY A 406 -13.49 4.73 16.98
C GLY A 406 -12.08 4.96 16.41
N GLU A 407 -11.50 6.12 16.68
CA GLU A 407 -10.28 6.59 16.02
C GLU A 407 -9.05 5.68 16.23
N PRO A 408 -8.29 5.43 15.16
CA PRO A 408 -7.16 4.48 15.16
C PRO A 408 -6.04 4.75 16.17
N ILE A 409 -5.91 6.00 16.64
CA ILE A 409 -4.91 6.37 17.64
C ILE A 409 -5.10 5.61 18.98
N ALA A 410 -6.32 5.16 19.27
CA ALA A 410 -6.60 4.36 20.45
C ALA A 410 -5.84 3.01 20.44
N ASN A 411 -5.61 2.41 19.28
CA ASN A 411 -4.80 1.18 19.18
C ASN A 411 -3.34 1.44 19.55
N TYR A 412 -2.75 2.54 19.10
CA TYR A 412 -1.40 2.93 19.48
C TYR A 412 -1.30 3.25 20.98
N TRP A 413 -2.34 3.84 21.56
CA TRP A 413 -2.42 4.02 23.01
C TRP A 413 -2.45 2.67 23.74
N LEU A 414 -3.30 1.74 23.31
CA LEU A 414 -3.38 0.39 23.86
C LEU A 414 -2.06 -0.38 23.74
N ALA A 415 -1.37 -0.26 22.63
CA ALA A 415 -0.08 -0.91 22.39
C ALA A 415 0.99 -0.44 23.38
N GLN A 416 0.90 0.78 23.88
CA GLN A 416 1.82 1.39 24.84
C GLN A 416 1.35 1.25 26.30
N SER A 417 0.10 0.84 26.52
CA SER A 417 -0.48 0.70 27.86
C SER A 417 0.18 -0.42 28.66
N PRO A 418 0.49 -0.22 29.95
CA PRO A 418 0.99 -1.27 30.82
C PRO A 418 -0.04 -2.36 31.13
N HIS A 419 -1.32 -2.13 30.84
CA HIS A 419 -2.43 -3.04 31.13
C HIS A 419 -3.22 -3.46 29.87
N PRO A 420 -2.58 -4.03 28.81
CA PRO A 420 -3.26 -4.36 27.56
C PRO A 420 -4.37 -5.42 27.73
N LYS A 421 -4.40 -6.18 28.83
CA LYS A 421 -5.40 -7.24 29.08
C LYS A 421 -6.80 -6.70 29.36
N HIS A 422 -6.95 -5.45 29.73
CA HIS A 422 -8.23 -4.87 30.16
C HIS A 422 -8.86 -3.95 29.11
N TRP A 423 -8.15 -3.65 28.02
CA TRP A 423 -8.60 -2.75 26.99
C TRP A 423 -8.62 -3.42 25.64
N ARG A 424 -9.67 -3.17 24.87
CA ARG A 424 -9.80 -3.56 23.47
C ARG A 424 -10.11 -2.35 22.63
N TYR A 425 -9.60 -2.34 21.40
CA TYR A 425 -9.93 -1.36 20.41
C TYR A 425 -10.92 -1.93 19.39
N GLY A 426 -11.86 -1.13 18.93
CA GLY A 426 -12.80 -1.50 17.89
C GLY A 426 -12.93 -0.43 16.81
N PHE A 427 -13.32 -0.83 15.59
CA PHE A 427 -13.50 0.10 14.47
C PHE A 427 -14.85 0.77 14.48
N GLU A 428 -14.87 2.08 14.24
CA GLU A 428 -16.06 2.90 14.09
C GLU A 428 -16.94 2.42 12.92
N PHE A 429 -16.34 1.91 11.84
CA PHE A 429 -17.04 1.56 10.60
C PHE A 429 -17.68 0.17 10.56
N TYR A 430 -17.41 -0.68 11.56
CA TYR A 430 -17.93 -2.06 11.61
C TYR A 430 -18.67 -2.38 12.89
N PRO A 431 -19.59 -1.52 13.39
CA PRO A 431 -20.27 -1.77 14.65
C PRO A 431 -21.12 -3.03 14.62
N GLN A 432 -21.59 -3.49 13.45
CA GLN A 432 -22.30 -4.75 13.31
C GLN A 432 -21.44 -5.98 13.62
N HIS A 433 -20.13 -5.91 13.47
CA HIS A 433 -19.20 -6.99 13.80
C HIS A 433 -18.96 -7.11 15.31
N PHE A 434 -19.17 -6.03 16.08
CA PHE A 434 -19.12 -6.06 17.53
C PHE A 434 -20.28 -6.81 18.17
N ALA A 435 -21.41 -6.94 17.46
CA ALA A 435 -22.54 -7.74 17.92
C ALA A 435 -22.18 -9.22 18.14
N PHE A 436 -21.11 -9.72 17.53
CA PHE A 436 -20.63 -11.09 17.71
C PHE A 436 -19.83 -11.33 18.98
N ASN A 437 -19.25 -10.29 19.60
CA ASN A 437 -18.40 -10.41 20.79
C ASN A 437 -19.11 -10.17 22.13
N HIS A 438 -20.45 -10.05 22.14
CA HIS A 438 -21.34 -10.01 23.31
C HIS A 438 -21.14 -8.88 24.33
N GLU A 439 -20.15 -8.01 24.17
CA GLU A 439 -19.92 -6.87 25.08
C GLU A 439 -20.13 -5.55 24.36
N ILE A 440 -20.93 -4.67 24.95
CA ILE A 440 -21.13 -3.30 24.46
C ILE A 440 -19.84 -2.52 24.74
N PRO A 441 -19.23 -1.83 23.73
CA PRO A 441 -18.11 -0.94 23.96
C PRO A 441 -18.45 0.11 25.02
N ARG A 442 -17.53 0.39 25.92
CA ARG A 442 -17.76 1.36 27.01
C ARG A 442 -17.47 2.79 26.57
N TYR A 443 -16.58 2.95 25.61
CA TYR A 443 -16.09 4.27 25.22
C TYR A 443 -16.11 4.42 23.70
N PHE A 444 -16.33 5.66 23.27
CA PHE A 444 -16.32 6.03 21.85
C PHE A 444 -15.43 7.25 21.66
N LEU A 445 -14.39 7.09 20.83
CA LEU A 445 -13.45 8.14 20.47
C LEU A 445 -13.70 8.58 19.02
N THR A 446 -14.16 9.81 18.84
CA THR A 446 -14.56 10.29 17.52
C THR A 446 -14.36 11.82 17.39
N ARG A 447 -14.47 12.32 16.18
CA ARG A 447 -14.51 13.78 15.89
C ARG A 447 -15.92 14.34 15.82
N ILE A 448 -16.93 13.51 15.96
CA ILE A 448 -18.33 13.94 15.93
C ILE A 448 -18.63 14.72 17.18
N SER A 449 -19.18 15.92 17.01
CA SER A 449 -19.44 16.86 18.11
C SER A 449 -20.59 16.39 19.04
N PRO A 450 -20.63 16.86 20.32
CA PRO A 450 -21.69 16.52 21.25
C PRO A 450 -23.08 16.89 20.77
N ASN A 451 -23.21 17.92 19.94
CA ASN A 451 -24.50 18.33 19.37
C ASN A 451 -25.12 17.28 18.45
N GLN A 452 -24.28 16.42 17.85
CA GLN A 452 -24.70 15.32 16.97
C GLN A 452 -24.86 14.00 17.72
N LEU A 453 -24.20 13.84 18.87
CA LEU A 453 -24.19 12.62 19.69
C LEU A 453 -24.82 12.87 21.08
N THR A 454 -25.99 13.52 21.12
CA THR A 454 -26.67 13.90 22.36
C THR A 454 -27.09 12.73 23.27
N PHE A 455 -27.09 11.52 22.72
CA PHE A 455 -27.40 10.28 23.44
C PHE A 455 -26.18 9.63 24.12
N LEU A 456 -24.97 10.16 23.90
CA LEU A 456 -23.74 9.74 24.58
C LEU A 456 -23.34 10.76 25.64
N THR A 457 -22.67 10.29 26.68
CA THR A 457 -22.13 11.17 27.71
C THR A 457 -20.73 11.60 27.33
N PRO A 458 -20.48 12.90 27.07
CA PRO A 458 -19.13 13.38 26.79
C PRO A 458 -18.26 13.26 28.04
N VAL A 459 -17.05 12.72 27.88
CA VAL A 459 -16.04 12.64 28.96
C VAL A 459 -15.11 13.83 28.88
N ASP A 460 -14.48 14.04 27.71
CA ASP A 460 -13.56 15.15 27.49
C ASP A 460 -13.39 15.43 26.00
N GLN A 461 -12.78 16.57 25.68
CA GLN A 461 -12.42 16.99 24.32
C GLN A 461 -10.95 17.35 24.26
N LEU A 462 -10.21 16.78 23.30
CA LEU A 462 -8.86 17.21 23.00
C LEU A 462 -8.86 18.53 22.24
N ARG A 463 -8.38 19.58 22.89
CA ARG A 463 -8.21 20.91 22.31
C ARG A 463 -6.72 21.22 22.19
N ILE A 464 -6.24 21.36 20.97
CA ILE A 464 -4.88 21.75 20.68
C ILE A 464 -4.89 23.17 20.13
N PRO A 465 -4.24 24.15 20.77
CA PRO A 465 -4.24 25.53 20.31
C PRO A 465 -3.74 25.64 18.86
N VAL A 466 -4.47 26.39 18.05
CA VAL A 466 -4.02 26.77 16.70
C VAL A 466 -3.27 28.09 16.82
N LYS A 467 -2.08 28.19 16.22
CA LYS A 467 -1.39 29.49 16.15
C LYS A 467 -2.21 30.43 15.27
N SER A 468 -2.52 31.61 15.78
CA SER A 468 -3.41 32.62 15.14
C SER A 468 -3.05 32.95 13.69
N ILE A 469 -1.76 32.85 13.32
CA ILE A 469 -1.27 33.08 11.95
C ILE A 469 -1.89 32.09 10.94
N TRP A 470 -2.34 30.90 11.39
CA TRP A 470 -2.78 29.81 10.54
C TRP A 470 -4.30 29.57 10.60
N GLU A 471 -5.02 30.28 11.48
CA GLU A 471 -6.47 30.09 11.68
C GLU A 471 -7.30 30.32 10.40
N ASN A 472 -6.83 31.22 9.52
CA ASN A 472 -7.52 31.54 8.28
C ASN A 472 -7.12 30.67 7.07
N LEU A 473 -6.17 29.71 7.25
CA LEU A 473 -5.79 28.82 6.17
C LEU A 473 -6.64 27.54 6.22
N PRO A 474 -7.20 27.07 5.08
CA PRO A 474 -8.02 25.86 5.03
C PRO A 474 -7.14 24.59 5.11
N LEU A 475 -6.25 24.53 6.12
CA LEU A 475 -5.30 23.45 6.31
C LEU A 475 -5.98 22.11 6.62
N GLU A 476 -7.21 22.14 7.15
CA GLU A 476 -8.04 20.95 7.42
C GLU A 476 -8.31 20.14 6.15
N LYS A 477 -8.45 20.82 5.01
CA LYS A 477 -8.63 20.18 3.70
C LYS A 477 -7.39 19.41 3.23
N LEU A 478 -6.22 19.64 3.84
CA LEU A 478 -4.96 19.01 3.48
C LEU A 478 -4.64 17.76 4.31
N GLY A 479 -5.55 17.39 5.21
CA GLY A 479 -5.48 16.16 5.99
C GLY A 479 -5.96 16.32 7.43
N HIS A 480 -6.35 15.21 8.03
CA HIS A 480 -6.89 15.16 9.37
C HIS A 480 -5.85 15.52 10.44
N THR A 481 -6.33 15.98 11.60
CA THR A 481 -5.55 16.27 12.82
C THR A 481 -6.20 15.58 14.01
N TYR A 482 -5.51 15.50 15.14
CA TYR A 482 -6.10 15.00 16.39
C TYR A 482 -6.87 16.09 17.17
N ASN A 483 -6.81 17.34 16.74
CA ASN A 483 -7.60 18.39 17.35
C ASN A 483 -9.10 18.15 17.15
N GLY A 484 -9.87 18.36 18.19
CA GLY A 484 -11.32 18.13 18.17
C GLY A 484 -11.75 16.69 18.36
N LEU A 485 -10.84 15.78 18.82
CA LEU A 485 -11.25 14.46 19.29
C LEU A 485 -12.09 14.58 20.55
N TYR A 486 -13.21 13.86 20.56
CA TYR A 486 -14.11 13.74 21.72
C TYR A 486 -14.06 12.30 22.23
N LEU A 487 -13.95 12.16 23.55
CA LEU A 487 -14.14 10.89 24.23
C LEU A 487 -15.54 10.88 24.86
N TYR A 488 -16.31 9.85 24.54
CA TYR A 488 -17.64 9.59 25.08
C TYR A 488 -17.69 8.32 25.89
N GLN A 489 -18.63 8.25 26.83
CA GLN A 489 -19.00 7.01 27.49
C GLN A 489 -20.34 6.50 26.95
N ILE A 490 -20.41 5.21 26.65
CA ILE A 490 -21.63 4.53 26.21
C ILE A 490 -22.28 3.90 27.45
N ASN A 491 -23.31 4.57 27.99
CA ASN A 491 -23.87 4.25 29.30
C ASN A 491 -25.03 3.25 29.23
N SER A 492 -25.53 2.90 28.04
CA SER A 492 -26.70 2.04 27.93
C SER A 492 -26.75 1.30 26.60
N GLU A 493 -27.43 0.16 26.59
CA GLU A 493 -27.74 -0.60 25.37
C GLU A 493 -28.56 0.23 24.35
N LYS A 494 -29.40 1.13 24.86
CA LYS A 494 -30.16 2.05 24.00
C LYS A 494 -29.22 3.02 23.25
N ALA A 495 -28.22 3.57 23.94
CA ALA A 495 -27.22 4.44 23.31
C ALA A 495 -26.39 3.66 22.29
N TRP A 496 -26.03 2.42 22.58
CA TRP A 496 -25.36 1.54 21.63
C TRP A 496 -26.19 1.26 20.38
N LYS A 497 -27.46 0.87 20.54
CA LYS A 497 -28.36 0.63 19.42
C LYS A 497 -28.57 1.88 18.56
N GLN A 498 -28.57 3.06 19.17
CA GLN A 498 -28.66 4.32 18.44
C GLN A 498 -27.38 4.63 17.65
N LEU A 499 -26.20 4.41 18.26
CA LEU A 499 -24.90 4.60 17.61
C LEU A 499 -24.72 3.66 16.40
N THR A 500 -25.21 2.43 16.51
CA THR A 500 -25.15 1.40 15.44
C THR A 500 -26.32 1.44 14.48
N SER A 501 -27.20 2.44 14.57
CA SER A 501 -28.33 2.59 13.63
C SER A 501 -27.82 2.92 12.22
N PRO A 502 -28.53 2.49 11.15
CA PRO A 502 -28.14 2.79 9.77
C PRO A 502 -27.98 4.31 9.48
N GLU A 503 -28.71 5.14 10.20
CA GLU A 503 -28.65 6.60 10.08
C GLU A 503 -27.33 7.13 10.64
N MET A 504 -26.93 6.69 11.85
CA MET A 504 -25.66 7.10 12.46
C MET A 504 -24.45 6.52 11.74
N LEU A 505 -24.54 5.28 11.21
CA LEU A 505 -23.47 4.70 10.41
C LEU A 505 -23.18 5.51 9.14
N ARG A 506 -24.18 6.15 8.54
CA ARG A 506 -23.95 7.09 7.42
C ARG A 506 -23.25 8.37 7.86
N VAL A 507 -23.51 8.85 9.06
CA VAL A 507 -22.84 10.02 9.62
C VAL A 507 -21.38 9.72 9.96
N THR A 508 -21.13 8.54 10.54
CA THR A 508 -19.79 8.10 10.95
C THR A 508 -18.92 7.65 9.76
N SER A 509 -19.54 7.08 8.70
CA SER A 509 -18.81 6.64 7.49
C SER A 509 -18.57 7.75 6.46
N GLY A 510 -19.15 8.92 6.65
CA GLY A 510 -19.02 10.07 5.74
C GLY A 510 -17.70 10.84 5.87
N HIS A 511 -16.78 10.33 6.67
CA HIS A 511 -15.43 10.82 6.87
C HIS A 511 -14.41 9.77 6.39
#